data_8a901beb1b660ad388f1fa51ec702121
#
_entry.id   8a901beb1b660ad388f1fa51ec702121
#
_cell.length_a   1.000
_cell.length_b   1.000
_cell.length_c   1.000
_cell.angle_alpha   90.00
_cell.angle_beta   90.00
_cell.angle_gamma   90.00
#
_symmetry.space_group_name_H-M   'P 1'
#
loop_
_entity.id
_entity.type
_entity.pdbx_description
1 polymer ?
#
loop_
_entity_poly.entity_id
_entity_poly.type
_entity_poly.pdbx_seq_one_letter_code
_entity_poly.pdbx_strand_id
1 'polypeptide(L)'
;MAQGAARCPPRVARKAAGPGGRATFPSVSESDSLQARVDRLELPFNEFGVDPYGISKRHLKQALPVFAALYRYYFRVRCFGIEHIPPRGRAMLVGNHSGGVAVDGAMVLASTMLEMEPPRLAQGMVERFLHKFPVSSLWASRTGQFTGLPEHARRLLEDDRLLMIFPEGAKGTAKLYRQRYSLVDFGTGFIRLALQTRSPIIPFAFLGGGTAIPTVFNAYGLGKLLGVPYVPLTPYVLPLPLPVQLEIHYGEPLVFQGTGDEEDHVIEGYVQKVKARISGLIERGRAERHGRRQGTRLLP
;
A
#
# COMPACT_ATOMS: atom_id res chain seq x y z
N MET A 1 44.81 17.87 -2.76
CA MET A 1 43.77 17.00 -3.37
C MET A 1 43.61 15.77 -2.51
N ALA A 2 42.63 15.71 -1.65
CA ALA A 2 42.35 14.56 -0.80
C ALA A 2 40.85 14.22 -0.96
N GLN A 3 40.60 13.05 -1.55
CA GLN A 3 39.26 12.51 -1.72
C GLN A 3 38.76 11.94 -0.40
N GLY A 4 37.70 12.53 0.15
CA GLY A 4 36.98 12.02 1.32
C GLY A 4 36.06 10.87 0.95
N ALA A 5 36.39 9.65 1.35
CA ALA A 5 35.52 8.49 1.24
C ALA A 5 34.42 8.58 2.28
N ALA A 6 33.16 8.63 1.82
CA ALA A 6 31.96 8.56 2.65
C ALA A 6 31.85 7.15 3.27
N ARG A 7 31.91 7.05 4.59
CA ARG A 7 31.70 5.80 5.35
C ARG A 7 30.21 5.47 5.41
N CYS A 8 29.86 4.26 5.00
CA CYS A 8 28.56 3.65 5.13
C CYS A 8 28.25 3.39 6.62
N PRO A 9 27.05 3.71 7.15
CA PRO A 9 26.69 3.40 8.54
C PRO A 9 26.46 1.89 8.76
N PRO A 10 26.67 1.38 9.98
CA PRO A 10 26.65 -0.05 10.26
C PRO A 10 25.22 -0.64 10.18
N ARG A 11 25.13 -1.85 9.63
CA ARG A 11 23.92 -2.68 9.60
C ARG A 11 23.42 -2.99 11.01
N VAL A 12 22.20 -2.56 11.35
CA VAL A 12 21.50 -3.01 12.55
C VAL A 12 20.98 -4.43 12.31
N ALA A 13 21.52 -5.39 13.06
CA ALA A 13 21.09 -6.79 13.01
C ALA A 13 19.69 -6.95 13.59
N ARG A 14 18.73 -7.41 12.78
CA ARG A 14 17.40 -7.79 13.23
C ARG A 14 17.44 -9.15 13.92
N LYS A 15 17.01 -9.21 15.19
CA LYS A 15 16.69 -10.47 15.90
C LYS A 15 15.47 -11.12 15.23
N ALA A 16 15.62 -12.36 14.79
CA ALA A 16 14.54 -13.18 14.28
C ALA A 16 13.53 -13.48 15.43
N ALA A 17 12.25 -13.16 15.20
CA ALA A 17 11.19 -13.56 16.11
C ALA A 17 10.90 -15.05 15.96
N GLY A 18 10.98 -15.80 17.07
CA GLY A 18 10.69 -17.24 17.15
C GLY A 18 9.20 -17.56 16.95
N PRO A 19 8.83 -18.81 16.59
CA PRO A 19 7.46 -19.23 16.39
C PRO A 19 6.76 -19.51 17.71
N GLY A 20 5.63 -18.85 17.97
CA GLY A 20 4.71 -19.22 19.05
C GLY A 20 4.36 -18.09 20.03
N GLY A 21 3.77 -17.00 19.57
CA GLY A 21 3.16 -15.98 20.42
C GLY A 21 1.64 -15.99 20.33
N ARG A 22 0.95 -16.16 21.42
CA ARG A 22 -0.49 -15.89 21.55
C ARG A 22 -0.76 -14.43 21.14
N ALA A 23 -1.81 -14.20 20.36
CA ALA A 23 -2.30 -12.87 20.04
C ALA A 23 -2.75 -12.16 21.34
N THR A 24 -1.90 -11.29 21.86
CA THR A 24 -2.24 -10.36 22.93
C THR A 24 -2.56 -9.01 22.31
N PHE A 25 -3.64 -8.37 22.76
CA PHE A 25 -3.91 -6.98 22.40
C PHE A 25 -2.73 -6.09 22.85
N PRO A 26 -2.41 -5.01 22.09
CA PRO A 26 -1.26 -4.17 22.41
C PRO A 26 -1.34 -3.67 23.86
N SER A 27 -0.23 -3.78 24.60
CA SER A 27 -0.09 -3.24 25.93
C SER A 27 -0.16 -1.70 25.90
N VAL A 28 -0.45 -1.06 27.03
CA VAL A 28 -0.52 0.42 27.14
C VAL A 28 0.78 1.09 26.62
N SER A 29 1.94 0.49 26.87
CA SER A 29 3.24 0.97 26.37
C SER A 29 3.38 0.87 24.85
N GLU A 30 2.75 -0.10 24.20
CA GLU A 30 2.75 -0.25 22.75
C GLU A 30 1.80 0.75 22.07
N SER A 31 0.66 1.04 22.70
CA SER A 31 -0.26 2.10 22.30
C SER A 31 0.43 3.47 22.33
N ASP A 32 1.19 3.78 23.39
CA ASP A 32 1.94 5.03 23.51
C ASP A 32 3.00 5.16 22.40
N SER A 33 3.67 4.07 22.04
CA SER A 33 4.61 4.05 20.92
C SER A 33 3.95 4.30 19.56
N LEU A 34 2.73 3.80 19.33
CA LEU A 34 1.96 4.02 18.10
C LEU A 34 1.51 5.48 17.99
N GLN A 35 1.05 6.08 19.08
CA GLN A 35 0.69 7.50 19.11
C GLN A 35 1.89 8.40 18.85
N ALA A 36 3.05 8.09 19.43
CA ALA A 36 4.30 8.79 19.17
C ALA A 36 4.73 8.71 17.70
N ARG A 37 4.42 7.62 16.99
CA ARG A 37 4.66 7.51 15.53
C ARG A 37 3.82 8.51 14.75
N VAL A 38 2.55 8.71 15.11
CA VAL A 38 1.69 9.73 14.49
C VAL A 38 2.22 11.13 14.77
N ASP A 39 2.73 11.38 15.98
CA ASP A 39 3.28 12.70 16.34
C ASP A 39 4.57 13.03 15.59
N ARG A 40 5.34 12.01 15.18
CA ARG A 40 6.56 12.16 14.36
C ARG A 40 6.32 12.24 12.85
N LEU A 41 5.06 12.20 12.39
CA LEU A 41 4.76 12.44 10.99
C LEU A 41 5.17 13.86 10.58
N GLU A 42 6.02 13.96 9.58
CA GLU A 42 6.47 15.24 9.00
C GLU A 42 5.43 15.78 8.00
N LEU A 43 4.20 16.07 8.52
CA LEU A 43 3.13 16.70 7.78
C LEU A 43 2.84 18.08 8.39
N PRO A 44 2.44 19.10 7.59
CA PRO A 44 2.21 20.47 8.09
C PRO A 44 0.88 20.58 8.85
N PHE A 45 0.81 19.94 10.01
CA PHE A 45 -0.34 20.02 10.88
C PHE A 45 -0.43 21.41 11.53
N ASN A 46 -1.63 21.99 11.54
CA ASN A 46 -1.92 23.20 12.28
C ASN A 46 -2.06 22.93 13.80
N GLU A 47 -2.37 23.97 14.59
CA GLU A 47 -2.57 23.89 16.04
C GLU A 47 -3.66 22.89 16.48
N PHE A 48 -4.66 22.62 15.60
CA PHE A 48 -5.72 21.64 15.83
C PHE A 48 -5.32 20.21 15.39
N GLY A 49 -4.11 20.01 14.91
CA GLY A 49 -3.62 18.71 14.41
C GLY A 49 -4.25 18.28 13.10
N VAL A 50 -4.65 19.23 12.25
CA VAL A 50 -5.22 18.98 10.91
C VAL A 50 -4.29 19.59 9.87
N ASP A 51 -3.97 18.83 8.80
CA ASP A 51 -3.17 19.31 7.68
C ASP A 51 -4.03 20.02 6.63
N PRO A 52 -3.44 20.73 5.63
CA PRO A 52 -4.18 21.43 4.58
C PRO A 52 -5.11 20.54 3.74
N TYR A 53 -4.87 19.24 3.72
CA TYR A 53 -5.71 18.26 3.00
C TYR A 53 -6.79 17.64 3.88
N GLY A 54 -6.89 18.03 5.14
CA GLY A 54 -7.89 17.56 6.08
C GLY A 54 -7.50 16.28 6.84
N ILE A 55 -6.25 15.81 6.71
CA ILE A 55 -5.73 14.68 7.50
C ILE A 55 -5.66 15.11 8.96
N SER A 56 -6.08 14.25 9.87
CA SER A 56 -6.18 14.59 11.29
C SER A 56 -5.35 13.66 12.15
N LYS A 57 -4.43 14.21 12.95
CA LYS A 57 -3.65 13.46 13.95
C LYS A 57 -4.55 12.63 14.88
N ARG A 58 -5.67 13.24 15.33
CA ARG A 58 -6.64 12.55 16.20
C ARG A 58 -7.17 11.27 15.55
N HIS A 59 -7.61 11.35 14.28
CA HIS A 59 -8.15 10.18 13.57
C HIS A 59 -7.06 9.16 13.25
N LEU A 60 -5.84 9.61 12.90
CA LEU A 60 -4.69 8.71 12.71
C LEU A 60 -4.33 7.97 13.99
N LYS A 61 -4.32 8.65 15.14
CA LYS A 61 -4.07 8.03 16.47
C LYS A 61 -5.14 6.98 16.83
N GLN A 62 -6.37 7.16 16.39
CA GLN A 62 -7.46 6.20 16.60
C GLN A 62 -7.39 5.03 15.61
N ALA A 63 -7.03 5.28 14.36
CA ALA A 63 -6.98 4.27 13.30
C ALA A 63 -5.73 3.38 13.38
N LEU A 64 -4.56 3.96 13.70
CA LEU A 64 -3.28 3.25 13.66
C LEU A 64 -3.23 2.00 14.56
N PRO A 65 -3.78 1.98 15.80
CA PRO A 65 -3.84 0.77 16.60
C PRO A 65 -4.61 -0.37 15.94
N VAL A 66 -5.72 -0.06 15.26
CA VAL A 66 -6.51 -1.05 14.51
C VAL A 66 -5.71 -1.60 13.33
N PHE A 67 -5.09 -0.71 12.54
CA PHE A 67 -4.24 -1.12 11.43
C PHE A 67 -3.02 -1.92 11.90
N ALA A 68 -2.40 -1.53 13.02
CA ALA A 68 -1.28 -2.26 13.62
C ALA A 68 -1.69 -3.66 14.09
N ALA A 69 -2.86 -3.82 14.70
CA ALA A 69 -3.40 -5.11 15.12
C ALA A 69 -3.67 -6.01 13.91
N LEU A 70 -4.32 -5.48 12.86
CA LEU A 70 -4.54 -6.21 11.62
C LEU A 70 -3.21 -6.59 10.95
N TYR A 71 -2.26 -5.67 10.90
CA TYR A 71 -0.95 -5.86 10.30
C TYR A 71 -0.12 -6.94 11.01
N ARG A 72 0.00 -6.83 12.35
CA ARG A 72 0.90 -7.66 13.15
C ARG A 72 0.30 -9.01 13.50
N TYR A 73 -0.97 -9.04 13.89
CA TYR A 73 -1.61 -10.22 14.49
C TYR A 73 -2.56 -10.94 13.55
N TYR A 74 -3.45 -10.21 12.89
CA TYR A 74 -4.45 -10.85 12.03
C TYR A 74 -3.85 -11.36 10.73
N PHE A 75 -3.23 -10.48 9.95
CA PHE A 75 -2.60 -10.83 8.68
C PHE A 75 -1.14 -11.22 8.79
N ARG A 76 -0.49 -10.93 9.91
CA ARG A 76 0.94 -11.21 10.14
C ARG A 76 1.79 -10.80 8.94
N VAL A 77 1.60 -9.55 8.52
CA VAL A 77 2.21 -9.00 7.31
C VAL A 77 3.73 -9.06 7.39
N ARG A 78 4.35 -9.49 6.32
CA ARG A 78 5.81 -9.41 6.12
C ARG A 78 6.10 -8.33 5.10
N CYS A 79 7.00 -7.44 5.46
CA CYS A 79 7.41 -6.33 4.62
C CYS A 79 8.87 -6.51 4.20
N PHE A 80 9.14 -6.34 2.91
CA PHE A 80 10.47 -6.49 2.32
C PHE A 80 10.77 -5.28 1.44
N GLY A 81 12.00 -4.78 1.49
CA GLY A 81 12.44 -3.66 0.65
C GLY A 81 11.88 -2.31 1.06
N ILE A 82 11.40 -2.14 2.31
CA ILE A 82 10.85 -0.86 2.81
C ILE A 82 11.88 0.27 2.71
N GLU A 83 13.17 -0.06 2.74
CA GLU A 83 14.31 0.85 2.57
C GLU A 83 14.39 1.49 1.18
N HIS A 84 13.69 0.96 0.19
CA HIS A 84 13.58 1.55 -1.14
C HIS A 84 12.66 2.78 -1.17
N ILE A 85 11.82 2.95 -0.15
CA ILE A 85 10.97 4.14 -0.05
C ILE A 85 11.81 5.28 0.54
N PRO A 86 11.94 6.42 -0.17
CA PRO A 86 12.71 7.54 0.36
C PRO A 86 12.09 8.03 1.68
N PRO A 87 12.91 8.35 2.70
CA PRO A 87 12.42 8.79 4.01
C PRO A 87 11.69 10.14 3.94
N ARG A 88 11.97 10.96 2.95
CA ARG A 88 11.39 12.30 2.72
C ARG A 88 11.22 12.58 1.24
N GLY A 89 10.52 13.67 0.93
CA GLY A 89 10.27 14.11 -0.43
C GLY A 89 9.17 13.29 -1.12
N ARG A 90 8.82 13.73 -2.33
CA ARG A 90 7.78 13.11 -3.14
C ARG A 90 8.15 11.72 -3.60
N ALA A 91 7.20 10.81 -3.60
CA ALA A 91 7.35 9.48 -4.17
C ALA A 91 5.98 8.86 -4.44
N MET A 92 5.94 7.93 -5.39
CA MET A 92 4.73 7.19 -5.74
C MET A 92 4.94 5.69 -5.47
N LEU A 93 4.17 5.12 -4.57
CA LEU A 93 4.06 3.66 -4.41
C LEU A 93 3.07 3.16 -5.47
N VAL A 94 3.53 2.32 -6.38
CA VAL A 94 2.70 1.79 -7.46
C VAL A 94 2.71 0.26 -7.40
N GLY A 95 1.53 -0.35 -7.24
CA GLY A 95 1.44 -1.80 -7.05
C GLY A 95 0.22 -2.47 -7.65
N ASN A 96 0.20 -3.81 -7.56
CA ASN A 96 -0.95 -4.61 -7.95
C ASN A 96 -2.08 -4.47 -6.93
N HIS A 97 -3.31 -4.45 -7.41
CA HIS A 97 -4.53 -4.41 -6.58
C HIS A 97 -5.15 -5.80 -6.51
N SER A 98 -5.46 -6.28 -5.30
CA SER A 98 -6.02 -7.62 -5.14
C SER A 98 -6.83 -7.78 -3.85
N GLY A 99 -7.85 -8.65 -3.90
CA GLY A 99 -8.57 -9.07 -2.71
C GLY A 99 -9.94 -8.44 -2.50
N GLY A 100 -10.62 -7.99 -3.56
CA GLY A 100 -12.06 -7.64 -3.53
C GLY A 100 -12.47 -6.43 -2.68
N VAL A 101 -11.74 -6.19 -1.59
CA VAL A 101 -11.88 -5.06 -0.65
C VAL A 101 -10.48 -4.50 -0.41
N ALA A 102 -10.31 -3.22 -0.22
CA ALA A 102 -9.02 -2.50 -0.16
C ALA A 102 -8.15 -2.84 1.08
N VAL A 103 -7.97 -4.12 1.38
CA VAL A 103 -7.07 -4.60 2.45
C VAL A 103 -5.62 -4.27 2.12
N ASP A 104 -5.24 -4.35 0.86
CA ASP A 104 -3.90 -4.04 0.36
C ASP A 104 -3.51 -2.58 0.65
N GLY A 105 -4.36 -1.61 0.31
CA GLY A 105 -4.13 -0.20 0.62
C GLY A 105 -3.96 0.05 2.11
N ALA A 106 -4.80 -0.55 2.95
CA ALA A 106 -4.69 -0.43 4.41
C ALA A 106 -3.39 -1.02 4.95
N MET A 107 -2.93 -2.16 4.42
CA MET A 107 -1.69 -2.80 4.87
C MET A 107 -0.45 -2.09 4.33
N VAL A 108 -0.49 -1.50 3.13
CA VAL A 108 0.59 -0.63 2.61
C VAL A 108 0.71 0.64 3.46
N LEU A 109 -0.40 1.30 3.80
CA LEU A 109 -0.41 2.43 4.73
C LEU A 109 0.18 2.02 6.09
N ALA A 110 -0.26 0.88 6.64
CA ALA A 110 0.26 0.39 7.91
C ALA A 110 1.78 0.11 7.84
N SER A 111 2.29 -0.45 6.74
CA SER A 111 3.72 -0.74 6.60
C SER A 111 4.58 0.53 6.64
N THR A 112 4.17 1.58 5.94
CA THR A 112 4.91 2.86 5.94
C THR A 112 4.83 3.58 7.28
N MET A 113 3.71 3.45 8.00
CA MET A 113 3.55 4.00 9.33
C MET A 113 4.30 3.20 10.41
N LEU A 114 4.46 1.88 10.26
CA LEU A 114 5.00 0.99 11.29
C LEU A 114 6.47 0.60 11.08
N GLU A 115 6.92 0.50 9.82
CA GLU A 115 8.23 -0.04 9.49
C GLU A 115 9.24 1.03 9.05
N MET A 116 8.79 2.21 8.58
CA MET A 116 9.69 3.30 8.18
C MET A 116 10.18 4.12 9.36
N GLU A 117 11.39 4.68 9.23
CA GLU A 117 11.97 5.60 10.18
C GLU A 117 12.62 6.79 9.43
N PRO A 118 12.08 8.02 9.49
CA PRO A 118 10.84 8.39 10.18
C PRO A 118 9.59 7.76 9.55
N PRO A 119 8.46 7.66 10.30
CA PRO A 119 7.21 7.14 9.75
C PRO A 119 6.70 8.03 8.63
N ARG A 120 6.14 7.43 7.58
CA ARG A 120 5.49 8.16 6.49
C ARG A 120 4.04 7.71 6.31
N LEU A 121 3.17 8.64 6.00
CA LEU A 121 1.78 8.33 5.66
C LEU A 121 1.66 8.12 4.14
N ALA A 122 1.46 6.89 3.70
CA ALA A 122 1.10 6.60 2.31
C ALA A 122 -0.35 7.06 2.05
N GLN A 123 -0.50 8.11 1.25
CA GLN A 123 -1.79 8.70 0.93
C GLN A 123 -2.37 8.01 -0.31
N GLY A 124 -3.54 7.40 -0.16
CA GLY A 124 -4.15 6.59 -1.21
C GLY A 124 -5.15 7.37 -2.06
N MET A 125 -5.23 6.99 -3.33
CA MET A 125 -6.29 7.43 -4.22
C MET A 125 -7.38 6.37 -4.24
N VAL A 126 -8.56 6.71 -3.74
CA VAL A 126 -9.69 5.79 -3.62
C VAL A 126 -10.80 6.06 -4.62
N GLU A 127 -11.55 5.03 -4.92
CA GLU A 127 -12.70 5.10 -5.82
C GLU A 127 -13.82 5.98 -5.24
N ARG A 128 -14.49 6.73 -6.12
CA ARG A 128 -15.55 7.68 -5.76
C ARG A 128 -16.68 7.06 -4.93
N PHE A 129 -16.97 5.78 -5.09
CA PHE A 129 -18.07 5.13 -4.36
C PHE A 129 -17.83 5.06 -2.85
N LEU A 130 -16.58 5.01 -2.38
CA LEU A 130 -16.25 5.02 -0.95
C LEU A 130 -16.70 6.32 -0.26
N HIS A 131 -16.77 7.41 -1.01
CA HIS A 131 -17.26 8.69 -0.50
C HIS A 131 -18.79 8.83 -0.46
N LYS A 132 -19.55 7.85 -0.97
CA LYS A 132 -21.02 7.84 -0.86
C LYS A 132 -21.50 7.50 0.54
N PHE A 133 -20.67 6.86 1.36
CA PHE A 133 -21.03 6.49 2.73
C PHE A 133 -20.41 7.50 3.70
N PRO A 134 -21.22 8.30 4.45
CA PRO A 134 -20.71 9.44 5.23
C PRO A 134 -19.63 9.07 6.24
N VAL A 135 -19.79 7.96 6.95
CA VAL A 135 -18.81 7.51 7.97
C VAL A 135 -17.49 7.09 7.33
N SER A 136 -17.54 6.25 6.29
CA SER A 136 -16.32 5.81 5.60
C SER A 136 -15.62 6.95 4.85
N SER A 137 -16.39 7.88 4.29
CA SER A 137 -15.86 9.09 3.64
C SER A 137 -15.08 9.97 4.62
N LEU A 138 -15.66 10.22 5.80
CA LEU A 138 -14.99 11.01 6.84
C LEU A 138 -13.70 10.34 7.31
N TRP A 139 -13.75 9.05 7.61
CA TRP A 139 -12.56 8.32 8.05
C TRP A 139 -11.49 8.23 6.96
N ALA A 140 -11.89 7.97 5.70
CA ALA A 140 -10.97 7.93 4.58
C ALA A 140 -10.22 9.25 4.42
N SER A 141 -10.92 10.38 4.33
CA SER A 141 -10.28 11.70 4.17
C SER A 141 -9.40 12.07 5.38
N ARG A 142 -9.86 11.79 6.60
CA ARG A 142 -9.10 12.09 7.84
C ARG A 142 -7.86 11.21 8.04
N THR A 143 -7.75 10.11 7.32
CA THR A 143 -6.59 9.20 7.34
C THR A 143 -5.77 9.25 6.05
N GLY A 144 -6.00 10.22 5.17
CA GLY A 144 -5.20 10.45 3.98
C GLY A 144 -5.60 9.61 2.76
N GLN A 145 -6.87 9.18 2.71
CA GLN A 145 -7.43 8.51 1.55
C GLN A 145 -8.36 9.48 0.79
N PHE A 146 -8.01 9.83 -0.44
CA PHE A 146 -8.66 10.87 -1.22
C PHE A 146 -9.31 10.33 -2.48
N THR A 147 -10.31 11.06 -3.00
CA THR A 147 -10.87 10.75 -4.31
C THR A 147 -9.79 10.88 -5.39
N GLY A 148 -9.71 9.89 -6.29
CA GLY A 148 -8.73 9.83 -7.38
C GLY A 148 -8.94 10.90 -8.45
N LEU A 149 -8.57 12.15 -8.16
CA LEU A 149 -8.53 13.27 -9.10
C LEU A 149 -7.07 13.57 -9.47
N PRO A 150 -6.68 13.62 -10.76
CA PRO A 150 -5.30 13.86 -11.18
C PRO A 150 -4.70 15.14 -10.61
N GLU A 151 -5.46 16.22 -10.57
CA GLU A 151 -5.02 17.49 -10.01
C GLU A 151 -4.71 17.42 -8.51
N HIS A 152 -5.51 16.68 -7.76
CA HIS A 152 -5.28 16.46 -6.33
C HIS A 152 -4.01 15.63 -6.10
N ALA A 153 -3.83 14.57 -6.90
CA ALA A 153 -2.63 13.74 -6.85
C ALA A 153 -1.36 14.56 -7.18
N ARG A 154 -1.44 15.45 -8.19
CA ARG A 154 -0.34 16.35 -8.56
C ARG A 154 0.06 17.25 -7.39
N ARG A 155 -0.89 17.93 -6.75
CA ARG A 155 -0.64 18.80 -5.60
C ARG A 155 -0.01 18.04 -4.43
N LEU A 156 -0.49 16.84 -4.12
CA LEU A 156 0.10 16.01 -3.06
C LEU A 156 1.57 15.72 -3.34
N LEU A 157 1.93 15.40 -4.58
CA LEU A 157 3.33 15.15 -4.94
C LEU A 157 4.16 16.43 -4.93
N GLU A 158 3.61 17.57 -5.39
CA GLU A 158 4.29 18.88 -5.32
C GLU A 158 4.57 19.29 -3.88
N ASP A 159 3.71 18.89 -2.93
CA ASP A 159 3.89 19.08 -1.48
C ASP A 159 4.72 17.95 -0.82
N ASP A 160 5.54 17.26 -1.59
CA ASP A 160 6.47 16.22 -1.13
C ASP A 160 5.82 15.06 -0.36
N ARG A 161 4.55 14.72 -0.71
CA ARG A 161 3.83 13.61 -0.08
C ARG A 161 4.22 12.25 -0.68
N LEU A 162 3.96 11.20 0.08
CA LEU A 162 4.04 9.81 -0.39
C LEU A 162 2.67 9.38 -0.89
N LEU A 163 2.55 9.22 -2.21
CA LEU A 163 1.30 8.83 -2.86
C LEU A 163 1.27 7.33 -3.13
N MET A 164 0.14 6.68 -2.90
CA MET A 164 -0.08 5.27 -3.19
C MET A 164 -1.14 5.12 -4.29
N ILE A 165 -0.79 4.41 -5.36
CA ILE A 165 -1.63 4.23 -6.55
C ILE A 165 -1.69 2.75 -6.94
N PHE A 166 -2.90 2.30 -7.27
CA PHE A 166 -3.16 1.01 -7.87
C PHE A 166 -3.64 1.22 -9.32
N PRO A 167 -2.75 1.14 -10.32
CA PRO A 167 -3.11 1.49 -11.69
C PRO A 167 -4.08 0.53 -12.36
N GLU A 168 -4.32 -0.64 -11.77
CA GLU A 168 -5.36 -1.59 -12.16
C GLU A 168 -6.77 -1.09 -11.83
N GLY A 169 -6.92 -0.16 -10.90
CA GLY A 169 -8.22 0.34 -10.42
C GLY A 169 -9.17 -0.77 -9.98
N ALA A 170 -10.47 -0.56 -10.13
CA ALA A 170 -11.51 -1.53 -9.78
C ALA A 170 -11.37 -2.90 -10.49
N LYS A 171 -10.73 -2.95 -11.69
CA LYS A 171 -10.46 -4.22 -12.38
C LYS A 171 -9.48 -5.10 -11.60
N GLY A 172 -8.53 -4.47 -10.90
CA GLY A 172 -7.55 -5.16 -10.04
C GLY A 172 -8.21 -5.86 -8.86
N THR A 173 -9.10 -5.18 -8.15
CA THR A 173 -9.85 -5.77 -7.02
C THR A 173 -10.86 -6.82 -7.47
N ALA A 174 -11.41 -6.68 -8.69
CA ALA A 174 -12.38 -7.63 -9.26
C ALA A 174 -11.78 -8.97 -9.72
N LYS A 175 -10.46 -9.16 -9.63
CA LYS A 175 -9.82 -10.43 -9.99
C LYS A 175 -10.37 -11.59 -9.17
N LEU A 176 -10.73 -12.68 -9.87
CA LEU A 176 -11.15 -13.91 -9.20
C LEU A 176 -9.93 -14.60 -8.55
N TYR A 177 -10.19 -15.51 -7.62
CA TYR A 177 -9.15 -16.27 -6.91
C TYR A 177 -8.12 -16.92 -7.84
N ARG A 178 -8.55 -17.49 -8.99
CA ARG A 178 -7.67 -18.06 -9.99
C ARG A 178 -6.70 -17.06 -10.64
N GLN A 179 -7.10 -15.77 -10.67
CA GLN A 179 -6.35 -14.66 -11.26
C GLN A 179 -5.55 -13.85 -10.24
N ARG A 180 -5.49 -14.27 -8.97
CA ARG A 180 -4.97 -13.48 -7.83
C ARG A 180 -3.53 -13.00 -7.96
N TYR A 181 -2.75 -13.59 -8.86
CA TYR A 181 -1.35 -13.21 -9.13
C TYR A 181 -1.14 -12.59 -10.51
N SER A 182 -2.16 -12.55 -11.36
CA SER A 182 -2.08 -11.88 -12.66
C SER A 182 -2.24 -10.37 -12.49
N LEU A 183 -1.65 -9.61 -13.42
CA LEU A 183 -1.86 -8.19 -13.56
C LEU A 183 -2.84 -7.94 -14.69
N VAL A 184 -3.80 -7.04 -14.49
CA VAL A 184 -4.68 -6.54 -15.55
C VAL A 184 -4.04 -5.30 -16.18
N ASP A 185 -4.76 -4.63 -17.08
CA ASP A 185 -4.25 -3.44 -17.75
C ASP A 185 -4.10 -2.29 -16.77
N PHE A 186 -3.01 -1.57 -16.94
CA PHE A 186 -2.69 -0.37 -16.16
C PHE A 186 -3.14 0.88 -16.93
N GLY A 187 -3.76 1.82 -16.20
CA GLY A 187 -3.95 3.15 -16.73
C GLY A 187 -2.61 3.89 -16.89
N THR A 188 -2.52 4.82 -17.84
CA THR A 188 -1.29 5.57 -18.14
C THR A 188 -1.09 6.80 -17.25
N GLY A 189 -2.14 7.28 -16.60
CA GLY A 189 -2.16 8.55 -15.87
C GLY A 189 -1.10 8.68 -14.78
N PHE A 190 -0.72 7.60 -14.11
CA PHE A 190 0.30 7.62 -13.07
C PHE A 190 1.71 7.90 -13.62
N ILE A 191 2.02 7.45 -14.85
CA ILE A 191 3.30 7.76 -15.51
C ILE A 191 3.34 9.25 -15.87
N ARG A 192 2.29 9.79 -16.48
CA ARG A 192 2.21 11.23 -16.81
C ARG A 192 2.38 12.08 -15.56
N LEU A 193 1.72 11.68 -14.46
CA LEU A 193 1.83 12.34 -13.17
C LEU A 193 3.27 12.27 -12.61
N ALA A 194 3.92 11.10 -12.69
CA ALA A 194 5.31 10.93 -12.24
C ALA A 194 6.29 11.83 -13.02
N LEU A 195 6.10 11.95 -14.34
CA LEU A 195 6.92 12.81 -15.19
C LEU A 195 6.70 14.29 -14.87
N GLN A 196 5.45 14.76 -14.81
CA GLN A 196 5.09 16.15 -14.51
C GLN A 196 5.64 16.61 -13.16
N THR A 197 5.61 15.73 -12.15
CA THR A 197 6.03 16.05 -10.78
C THR A 197 7.46 15.62 -10.50
N ARG A 198 8.15 14.97 -11.44
CA ARG A 198 9.49 14.38 -11.28
C ARG A 198 9.57 13.46 -10.04
N SER A 199 8.51 12.69 -9.83
CA SER A 199 8.39 11.79 -8.68
C SER A 199 8.96 10.41 -9.00
N PRO A 200 9.85 9.83 -8.16
CA PRO A 200 10.27 8.45 -8.31
C PRO A 200 9.07 7.51 -8.07
N ILE A 201 9.01 6.43 -8.85
CA ILE A 201 8.03 5.36 -8.69
C ILE A 201 8.71 4.22 -7.96
N ILE A 202 8.17 3.84 -6.80
CA ILE A 202 8.54 2.65 -6.04
C ILE A 202 7.53 1.55 -6.38
N PRO A 203 7.89 0.60 -7.26
CA PRO A 203 7.00 -0.50 -7.59
C PRO A 203 6.88 -1.43 -6.39
N PHE A 204 5.68 -1.93 -6.10
CA PHE A 204 5.50 -2.93 -5.06
C PHE A 204 4.59 -4.07 -5.49
N ALA A 205 4.80 -5.25 -4.90
CA ALA A 205 3.91 -6.39 -5.03
C ALA A 205 3.22 -6.66 -3.69
N PHE A 206 1.89 -6.77 -3.72
CA PHE A 206 1.07 -7.21 -2.61
C PHE A 206 0.62 -8.65 -2.82
N LEU A 207 1.02 -9.55 -1.93
CA LEU A 207 0.76 -10.98 -2.02
C LEU A 207 -0.17 -11.47 -0.91
N GLY A 208 -1.10 -12.32 -1.29
CA GLY A 208 -2.03 -12.96 -0.36
C GLY A 208 -3.42 -12.30 -0.32
N GLY A 209 -3.63 -11.12 -0.91
CA GLY A 209 -4.94 -10.45 -0.91
C GLY A 209 -6.06 -11.31 -1.49
N GLY A 210 -5.86 -11.90 -2.67
CA GLY A 210 -6.83 -12.82 -3.25
C GLY A 210 -6.97 -14.15 -2.51
N THR A 211 -6.05 -14.47 -1.58
CA THR A 211 -6.22 -15.61 -0.66
C THR A 211 -6.97 -15.20 0.60
N ALA A 212 -6.79 -13.94 1.05
CA ALA A 212 -7.57 -13.38 2.15
C ALA A 212 -9.05 -13.27 1.78
N ILE A 213 -9.35 -12.85 0.55
CA ILE A 213 -10.73 -12.79 0.03
C ILE A 213 -10.78 -13.62 -1.27
N PRO A 214 -11.02 -14.95 -1.18
CA PRO A 214 -11.05 -15.84 -2.34
C PRO A 214 -12.35 -15.65 -3.14
N THR A 215 -12.39 -14.58 -3.94
CA THR A 215 -13.54 -14.24 -4.78
C THR A 215 -13.71 -15.29 -5.87
N VAL A 216 -14.86 -15.94 -5.89
CA VAL A 216 -15.22 -16.95 -6.92
C VAL A 216 -16.09 -16.36 -8.02
N PHE A 217 -16.86 -15.32 -7.69
CA PHE A 217 -17.76 -14.61 -8.59
C PHE A 217 -17.94 -13.16 -8.16
N ASN A 218 -18.15 -12.25 -9.12
CA ASN A 218 -18.48 -10.85 -8.85
C ASN A 218 -19.94 -10.58 -9.24
N ALA A 219 -20.79 -10.27 -8.26
CA ALA A 219 -22.18 -9.94 -8.49
C ALA A 219 -22.33 -8.46 -8.89
N TYR A 220 -22.19 -8.17 -10.19
CA TYR A 220 -22.27 -6.80 -10.73
C TYR A 220 -23.68 -6.20 -10.60
N GLY A 221 -24.75 -7.00 -10.80
CA GLY A 221 -26.13 -6.56 -10.64
C GLY A 221 -26.43 -6.09 -9.22
N LEU A 222 -25.99 -6.86 -8.22
CA LEU A 222 -26.11 -6.48 -6.80
C LEU A 222 -25.24 -5.25 -6.50
N GLY A 223 -24.04 -5.17 -7.07
CA GLY A 223 -23.18 -4.00 -6.96
C GLY A 223 -23.86 -2.73 -7.44
N LYS A 224 -24.49 -2.77 -8.62
CA LYS A 224 -25.26 -1.64 -9.18
C LYS A 224 -26.38 -1.20 -8.24
N LEU A 225 -27.11 -2.14 -7.65
CA LEU A 225 -28.18 -1.85 -6.69
C LEU A 225 -27.65 -1.16 -5.43
N LEU A 226 -26.50 -1.58 -4.93
CA LEU A 226 -25.85 -1.03 -3.73
C LEU A 226 -24.98 0.21 -4.01
N GLY A 227 -24.84 0.63 -5.29
CA GLY A 227 -24.01 1.77 -5.69
C GLY A 227 -22.50 1.54 -5.59
N VAL A 228 -22.06 0.27 -5.61
CA VAL A 228 -20.67 -0.17 -5.66
C VAL A 228 -20.37 -0.86 -7.00
N PRO A 229 -19.10 -0.94 -7.46
CA PRO A 229 -18.78 -1.54 -8.76
C PRO A 229 -19.24 -3.00 -8.90
N TYR A 230 -19.14 -3.78 -7.86
CA TYR A 230 -19.55 -5.18 -7.76
C TYR A 230 -19.57 -5.60 -6.28
N VAL A 231 -20.19 -6.74 -5.99
CA VAL A 231 -20.10 -7.41 -4.68
C VAL A 231 -19.32 -8.71 -4.89
N PRO A 232 -18.14 -8.87 -4.27
CA PRO A 232 -17.36 -10.10 -4.38
C PRO A 232 -18.05 -11.21 -3.58
N LEU A 233 -18.33 -12.33 -4.22
CA LEU A 233 -18.85 -13.53 -3.59
C LEU A 233 -17.71 -14.50 -3.31
N THR A 234 -17.59 -14.91 -2.06
CA THR A 234 -16.63 -15.90 -1.58
C THR A 234 -17.32 -17.24 -1.35
N PRO A 235 -16.60 -18.35 -1.17
CA PRO A 235 -17.20 -19.65 -0.82
C PRO A 235 -18.02 -19.62 0.48
N TYR A 236 -17.79 -18.63 1.34
CA TYR A 236 -18.53 -18.41 2.61
C TYR A 236 -19.48 -17.20 2.52
N VAL A 237 -19.84 -16.77 1.32
CA VAL A 237 -20.81 -15.72 0.94
C VAL A 237 -20.34 -14.30 1.28
N LEU A 238 -19.99 -14.01 2.53
CA LEU A 238 -19.57 -12.68 2.97
C LEU A 238 -18.11 -12.38 2.55
N PRO A 239 -17.82 -11.18 2.04
CA PRO A 239 -16.45 -10.80 1.64
C PRO A 239 -15.59 -10.39 2.85
N LEU A 240 -15.61 -11.19 3.93
CA LEU A 240 -14.76 -10.98 5.09
C LEU A 240 -13.37 -11.56 4.82
N PRO A 241 -12.30 -10.80 5.08
CA PRO A 241 -10.96 -11.31 4.84
C PRO A 241 -10.60 -12.42 5.81
N LEU A 242 -10.02 -13.51 5.32
CA LEU A 242 -9.48 -14.60 6.13
C LEU A 242 -8.14 -14.21 6.78
N PRO A 243 -7.79 -14.74 7.97
CA PRO A 243 -6.55 -14.44 8.69
C PRO A 243 -5.34 -15.16 8.05
N VAL A 244 -5.04 -14.84 6.80
CA VAL A 244 -3.90 -15.39 6.05
C VAL A 244 -2.70 -14.45 6.14
N GLN A 245 -1.50 -15.01 6.04
CA GLN A 245 -0.29 -14.19 5.97
C GLN A 245 -0.25 -13.40 4.68
N LEU A 246 -0.06 -12.08 4.79
CA LEU A 246 0.13 -11.17 3.66
C LEU A 246 1.61 -10.77 3.55
N GLU A 247 2.04 -10.39 2.36
CA GLU A 247 3.41 -9.94 2.11
C GLU A 247 3.40 -8.71 1.21
N ILE A 248 4.28 -7.76 1.52
CA ILE A 248 4.52 -6.56 0.72
C ILE A 248 6.00 -6.57 0.31
N HIS A 249 6.27 -6.51 -0.98
CA HIS A 249 7.62 -6.46 -1.54
C HIS A 249 7.80 -5.15 -2.28
N TYR A 250 8.57 -4.22 -1.72
CA TYR A 250 8.94 -2.97 -2.38
C TYR A 250 10.17 -3.18 -3.25
N GLY A 251 10.11 -2.70 -4.49
CA GLY A 251 11.23 -2.71 -5.43
C GLY A 251 12.01 -1.40 -5.41
N GLU A 252 13.17 -1.41 -6.06
CA GLU A 252 13.99 -0.22 -6.24
C GLU A 252 13.22 0.90 -6.97
N PRO A 253 13.50 2.16 -6.64
CA PRO A 253 12.89 3.31 -7.30
C PRO A 253 13.16 3.31 -8.81
N LEU A 254 12.12 3.60 -9.58
CA LEU A 254 12.19 3.86 -11.01
C LEU A 254 12.03 5.36 -11.25
N VAL A 255 13.00 5.96 -11.93
CA VAL A 255 12.94 7.36 -12.32
C VAL A 255 12.83 7.43 -13.84
N PHE A 256 11.79 8.11 -14.32
CA PHE A 256 11.57 8.37 -15.73
C PHE A 256 11.87 9.83 -16.06
N GLN A 257 12.30 10.10 -17.28
CA GLN A 257 12.56 11.45 -17.76
C GLN A 257 11.52 11.82 -18.79
N GLY A 258 11.03 13.05 -18.71
CA GLY A 258 10.00 13.59 -19.59
C GLY A 258 9.21 14.70 -18.93
N THR A 259 8.20 15.21 -19.64
CA THR A 259 7.31 16.30 -19.21
C THR A 259 5.92 15.82 -18.83
N GLY A 260 5.55 14.60 -19.27
CA GLY A 260 4.21 14.03 -19.13
C GLY A 260 3.32 14.24 -20.37
N ASP A 261 3.82 14.99 -21.36
CA ASP A 261 3.12 15.28 -22.63
C ASP A 261 3.62 14.40 -23.78
N GLU A 262 4.47 13.41 -23.49
CA GLU A 262 4.99 12.46 -24.46
C GLU A 262 3.86 11.71 -25.17
N GLU A 263 4.15 11.24 -26.38
CA GLU A 263 3.22 10.43 -27.17
C GLU A 263 2.81 9.16 -26.42
N ASP A 264 1.59 8.68 -26.64
CA ASP A 264 1.01 7.56 -25.91
C ASP A 264 1.88 6.29 -25.95
N HIS A 265 2.57 6.03 -27.06
CA HIS A 265 3.44 4.86 -27.18
C HIS A 265 4.67 4.91 -26.26
N VAL A 266 5.23 6.12 -26.00
CA VAL A 266 6.34 6.33 -25.07
C VAL A 266 5.85 6.09 -23.64
N ILE A 267 4.71 6.69 -23.28
CA ILE A 267 4.08 6.52 -21.97
C ILE A 267 3.76 5.04 -21.73
N GLU A 268 3.18 4.35 -22.71
CA GLU A 268 2.90 2.91 -22.61
C GLU A 268 4.18 2.10 -22.40
N GLY A 269 5.28 2.46 -23.08
CA GLY A 269 6.59 1.86 -22.85
C GLY A 269 7.05 1.98 -21.38
N TYR A 270 6.81 3.10 -20.72
CA TYR A 270 7.10 3.29 -19.29
C TYR A 270 6.14 2.48 -18.40
N VAL A 271 4.86 2.42 -18.74
CA VAL A 271 3.87 1.56 -18.05
C VAL A 271 4.33 0.12 -18.07
N GLN A 272 4.76 -0.41 -19.22
CA GLN A 272 5.24 -1.79 -19.35
C GLN A 272 6.48 -2.05 -18.49
N LYS A 273 7.40 -1.09 -18.37
CA LYS A 273 8.56 -1.23 -17.47
C LYS A 273 8.14 -1.36 -15.99
N VAL A 274 7.21 -0.53 -15.54
CA VAL A 274 6.67 -0.63 -14.17
C VAL A 274 5.93 -1.95 -13.97
N LYS A 275 5.07 -2.33 -14.91
CA LYS A 275 4.30 -3.59 -14.89
C LYS A 275 5.21 -4.81 -14.82
N ALA A 276 6.28 -4.83 -15.62
CA ALA A 276 7.29 -5.90 -15.61
C ALA A 276 8.01 -5.98 -14.25
N ARG A 277 8.35 -4.84 -13.65
CA ARG A 277 8.99 -4.82 -12.32
C ARG A 277 8.06 -5.39 -11.25
N ILE A 278 6.77 -5.02 -11.26
CA ILE A 278 5.76 -5.54 -10.32
C ILE A 278 5.57 -7.05 -10.55
N SER A 279 5.49 -7.52 -11.80
CA SER A 279 5.40 -8.96 -12.13
C SER A 279 6.59 -9.72 -11.56
N GLY A 280 7.81 -9.22 -11.76
CA GLY A 280 9.02 -9.85 -11.20
C GLY A 280 9.02 -9.88 -9.65
N LEU A 281 8.46 -8.86 -8.99
CA LEU A 281 8.29 -8.85 -7.53
C LEU A 281 7.26 -9.92 -7.09
N ILE A 282 6.15 -10.07 -7.81
CA ILE A 282 5.15 -11.09 -7.55
C ILE A 282 5.76 -12.49 -7.68
N GLU A 283 6.50 -12.75 -8.75
CA GLU A 283 7.12 -14.06 -9.02
C GLU A 283 8.15 -14.42 -7.95
N ARG A 284 9.05 -13.51 -7.61
CA ARG A 284 10.04 -13.71 -6.54
C ARG A 284 9.38 -13.96 -5.19
N GLY A 285 8.42 -13.12 -4.80
CA GLY A 285 7.72 -13.29 -3.53
C GLY A 285 6.95 -14.61 -3.45
N ARG A 286 6.36 -15.07 -4.56
CA ARG A 286 5.71 -16.39 -4.64
C ARG A 286 6.71 -17.54 -4.46
N ALA A 287 7.85 -17.48 -5.13
CA ALA A 287 8.90 -18.50 -5.02
C ALA A 287 9.45 -18.58 -3.59
N GLU A 288 9.78 -17.45 -2.98
CA GLU A 288 10.24 -17.38 -1.59
C GLU A 288 9.19 -17.89 -0.59
N ARG A 289 7.91 -17.53 -0.81
CA ARG A 289 6.79 -18.01 0.02
C ARG A 289 6.62 -19.53 -0.07
N HIS A 290 6.81 -20.09 -1.25
CA HIS A 290 6.77 -21.55 -1.45
C HIS A 290 7.93 -22.24 -0.74
N GLY A 291 9.15 -21.75 -0.88
CA GLY A 291 10.33 -22.28 -0.20
C GLY A 291 10.21 -22.25 1.33
N ARG A 292 9.70 -21.13 1.88
CA ARG A 292 9.45 -21.03 3.34
C ARG A 292 8.43 -22.07 3.85
N ARG A 293 7.38 -22.36 3.08
CA ARG A 293 6.38 -23.37 3.46
C ARG A 293 6.93 -24.79 3.43
N GLN A 294 7.82 -25.09 2.51
CA GLN A 294 8.49 -26.39 2.44
C GLN A 294 9.47 -26.57 3.60
N GLY A 295 10.29 -25.55 3.90
CA GLY A 295 11.22 -25.59 5.03
C GLY A 295 10.52 -25.79 6.38
N THR A 296 9.33 -25.19 6.59
CA THR A 296 8.54 -25.38 7.83
C THR A 296 7.94 -26.78 7.97
N ARG A 297 7.74 -27.51 6.85
CA ARG A 297 7.22 -28.88 6.87
C ARG A 297 8.29 -29.94 7.13
N LEU A 298 9.56 -29.57 7.05
CA LEU A 298 10.70 -30.48 7.22
C LEU A 298 11.33 -30.38 8.62
N LEU A 299 10.79 -29.54 9.49
CA LEU A 299 11.18 -29.51 10.91
C LEU A 299 10.20 -30.41 11.69
N PRO A 300 10.70 -31.46 12.39
CA PRO A 300 9.86 -32.40 13.18
C PRO A 300 9.17 -31.71 14.35
#